data_a56fafd9197acf389f1d30c9ee7053cd
#
_entry.id   a56fafd9197acf389f1d30c9ee7053cd
#
_cell.length_a   1.000
_cell.length_b   1.000
_cell.length_c   1.000
_cell.angle_alpha   90.00
_cell.angle_beta   90.00
_cell.angle_gamma   90.00
#
_symmetry.space_group_name_H-M   'P 1'
#
loop_
_entity.id
_entity.type
_entity.pdbx_description
1 polymer ?
#
loop_
_entity_poly.entity_id
_entity_poly.type
_entity_poly.pdbx_seq_one_letter_code
_entity_poly.pdbx_strand_id
1 'polypeptide(L)'
;MLLLLGLTACGSSDEESSEELANNFHLEGTITGASLQKVKIEASSPNGTIAVAETMTNSDGKYVLDGNIPGLGVYSMTIGNDPANAIVLPLDINDRAVISGSLKDFAVAPKMSGAPWAKPLMKYMKLFKAFSEAQMEELPKITEDEARIEKYLELRKPLDAFLRKQVSADPGNSVNLILASLLVPTQELGIEHWNPENLEVLKKMEAAYLKEHSESPFTATLSQQLAQIEGQYNNYAQFNSGTLTAPEIAMKNPAGTELRLSSLKGKVVLIDFWASWCGPCRKENPNVVKMYKKFKSKGFEVFSVSLDEDPAAWKKAIADDGLIWPNHVSDLLGWQTPMTQLYGFNAIPYTVLVNKEGNIVGVNLRGAELEQKLEEVLN
;
A
#
# COMPACT_ATOMS: atom_id res chain seq x y z
N MET A 1 -10.23 -2.71 -3.69
CA MET A 1 -9.68 -4.01 -3.23
C MET A 1 -9.38 -3.88 -1.74
N LEU A 2 -10.23 -4.43 -0.87
CA LEU A 2 -9.98 -4.42 0.57
C LEU A 2 -8.69 -5.21 0.84
N LEU A 3 -7.68 -4.56 1.45
CA LEU A 3 -6.54 -5.28 2.00
C LEU A 3 -7.03 -6.10 3.19
N LEU A 4 -7.21 -7.41 2.98
CA LEU A 4 -7.50 -8.40 4.02
C LEU A 4 -6.21 -8.60 4.83
N LEU A 5 -6.19 -8.00 6.02
CA LEU A 5 -5.18 -8.31 7.04
C LEU A 5 -5.40 -9.75 7.52
N GLY A 6 -4.58 -10.68 7.02
CA GLY A 6 -4.62 -12.07 7.44
C GLY A 6 -4.11 -12.24 8.88
N LEU A 7 -4.97 -12.76 9.75
CA LEU A 7 -4.60 -13.24 11.07
C LEU A 7 -3.85 -14.57 10.94
N THR A 8 -2.56 -14.61 11.29
CA THR A 8 -1.87 -15.87 11.57
C THR A 8 -2.08 -16.24 13.05
N ALA A 9 -3.06 -17.08 13.31
CA ALA A 9 -3.14 -17.77 14.59
C ALA A 9 -2.14 -18.93 14.57
N CYS A 10 -1.02 -18.82 15.27
CA CYS A 10 -0.18 -19.96 15.63
C CYS A 10 -0.91 -20.76 16.73
N GLY A 11 -1.51 -21.88 16.36
CA GLY A 11 -2.01 -22.86 17.31
C GLY A 11 -0.92 -23.87 17.62
N SER A 12 -0.37 -23.85 18.82
CA SER A 12 0.30 -25.01 19.40
C SER A 12 -0.78 -25.98 19.88
N SER A 13 -0.71 -27.22 19.41
CA SER A 13 -1.55 -28.34 19.88
C SER A 13 -1.06 -28.79 21.22
N ASP A 14 -1.69 -28.29 22.27
CA ASP A 14 -1.70 -28.98 23.57
C ASP A 14 -3.17 -29.20 23.96
N GLU A 15 -3.53 -30.46 24.16
CA GLU A 15 -4.81 -30.87 24.73
C GLU A 15 -4.88 -30.36 26.18
N GLU A 16 -5.44 -29.18 26.39
CA GLU A 16 -5.88 -28.73 27.71
C GLU A 16 -7.40 -28.71 27.78
N SER A 17 -7.88 -29.20 28.91
CA SER A 17 -9.26 -29.33 29.37
C SER A 17 -10.13 -28.14 28.92
N SER A 18 -11.25 -28.42 28.25
CA SER A 18 -12.29 -27.44 27.92
C SER A 18 -12.95 -26.91 29.20
N GLU A 19 -12.34 -25.88 29.82
CA GLU A 19 -13.13 -24.91 30.57
C GLU A 19 -13.99 -24.17 29.53
N GLU A 20 -15.31 -24.23 29.67
CA GLU A 20 -16.24 -23.38 28.89
C GLU A 20 -15.85 -21.92 29.15
N LEU A 21 -15.08 -21.34 28.25
CA LEU A 21 -14.74 -19.91 28.28
C LEU A 21 -16.06 -19.14 28.24
N ALA A 22 -16.35 -18.36 29.28
CA ALA A 22 -17.53 -17.52 29.34
C ALA A 22 -17.54 -16.60 28.11
N ASN A 23 -18.71 -16.45 27.45
CA ASN A 23 -18.88 -15.60 26.28
C ASN A 23 -18.34 -14.19 26.56
N ASN A 24 -17.49 -13.68 25.66
CA ASN A 24 -16.83 -12.40 25.84
C ASN A 24 -17.36 -11.27 24.94
N PHE A 25 -18.35 -11.55 24.08
CA PHE A 25 -19.13 -10.52 23.39
C PHE A 25 -20.61 -10.90 23.28
N HIS A 26 -21.49 -9.90 23.06
CA HIS A 26 -22.93 -10.08 22.96
C HIS A 26 -23.52 -9.18 21.86
N LEU A 27 -24.22 -9.80 20.90
CA LEU A 27 -24.95 -9.11 19.85
C LEU A 27 -26.40 -9.54 19.86
N GLU A 28 -27.32 -8.57 19.74
CA GLU A 28 -28.75 -8.85 19.64
C GLU A 28 -29.43 -7.93 18.62
N GLY A 29 -30.63 -8.26 18.22
CA GLY A 29 -31.41 -7.40 17.34
C GLY A 29 -32.55 -8.05 16.61
N THR A 30 -33.07 -7.31 15.62
CA THR A 30 -34.16 -7.79 14.77
C THR A 30 -33.86 -7.45 13.32
N ILE A 31 -33.87 -8.48 12.47
CA ILE A 31 -33.69 -8.36 11.02
C ILE A 31 -35.02 -8.69 10.34
N THR A 32 -35.76 -7.66 9.95
CA THR A 32 -37.05 -7.84 9.29
C THR A 32 -36.84 -8.53 7.93
N GLY A 33 -37.65 -9.55 7.65
CA GLY A 33 -37.52 -10.39 6.45
C GLY A 33 -36.53 -11.57 6.60
N ALA A 34 -35.87 -11.71 7.75
CA ALA A 34 -34.96 -12.83 8.04
C ALA A 34 -35.60 -13.81 9.02
N SER A 35 -36.74 -14.45 8.65
CA SER A 35 -37.36 -15.51 9.44
C SER A 35 -36.54 -16.80 9.33
N LEU A 36 -36.17 -17.39 10.49
CA LEU A 36 -35.41 -18.65 10.57
C LEU A 36 -34.15 -18.66 9.72
N GLN A 37 -33.43 -17.53 9.69
CA GLN A 37 -32.17 -17.40 9.01
C GLN A 37 -31.00 -17.55 9.97
N LYS A 38 -29.91 -18.13 9.48
CA LYS A 38 -28.65 -18.21 10.24
C LYS A 38 -28.03 -16.81 10.37
N VAL A 39 -27.54 -16.48 11.54
CA VAL A 39 -26.69 -15.30 11.82
C VAL A 39 -25.32 -15.81 12.22
N LYS A 40 -24.27 -15.41 11.50
CA LYS A 40 -22.90 -15.86 11.73
C LYS A 40 -21.98 -14.68 11.96
N ILE A 41 -21.02 -14.84 12.88
CA ILE A 41 -19.81 -14.02 12.97
C ILE A 41 -18.63 -14.88 12.53
N GLU A 42 -17.86 -14.37 11.60
CA GLU A 42 -16.72 -15.05 10.99
C GLU A 42 -15.47 -14.15 11.05
N ALA A 43 -14.33 -14.75 11.38
CA ALA A 43 -13.02 -14.13 11.25
C ALA A 43 -12.38 -14.54 9.92
N SER A 44 -11.63 -13.65 9.29
CA SER A 44 -10.79 -14.00 8.14
C SER A 44 -9.53 -14.72 8.60
N SER A 45 -9.12 -15.76 7.87
CA SER A 45 -7.87 -16.46 8.07
C SER A 45 -7.17 -16.69 6.73
N PRO A 46 -5.86 -17.03 6.70
CA PRO A 46 -5.15 -17.34 5.45
C PRO A 46 -5.77 -18.47 4.63
N ASN A 47 -6.49 -19.38 5.29
CA ASN A 47 -7.11 -20.57 4.69
C ASN A 47 -8.62 -20.40 4.43
N GLY A 48 -9.17 -19.19 4.57
CA GLY A 48 -10.59 -18.88 4.40
C GLY A 48 -11.18 -18.18 5.63
N THR A 49 -12.48 -18.37 5.87
CA THR A 49 -13.17 -17.83 7.06
C THR A 49 -13.32 -18.87 8.15
N ILE A 50 -13.24 -18.45 9.41
CA ILE A 50 -13.48 -19.28 10.58
C ILE A 50 -14.72 -18.73 11.29
N ALA A 51 -15.74 -19.60 11.49
CA ALA A 51 -16.92 -19.24 12.28
C ALA A 51 -16.51 -19.06 13.76
N VAL A 52 -16.86 -17.89 14.30
CA VAL A 52 -16.59 -17.50 15.69
C VAL A 52 -17.82 -17.74 16.55
N ALA A 53 -19.00 -17.40 16.03
CA ALA A 53 -20.27 -17.62 16.69
C ALA A 53 -21.40 -17.73 15.66
N GLU A 54 -22.44 -18.50 15.97
CA GLU A 54 -23.63 -18.58 15.14
C GLU A 54 -24.91 -18.76 15.98
N THR A 55 -26.00 -18.26 15.44
CA THR A 55 -27.37 -18.44 15.99
C THR A 55 -28.38 -18.46 14.87
N MET A 56 -29.65 -18.63 15.21
CA MET A 56 -30.77 -18.54 14.28
C MET A 56 -31.69 -17.38 14.69
N THR A 57 -32.20 -16.64 13.71
CA THR A 57 -33.33 -15.74 13.96
C THR A 57 -34.59 -16.54 14.24
N ASN A 58 -35.50 -16.01 15.06
CA ASN A 58 -36.84 -16.59 15.23
C ASN A 58 -37.79 -16.20 14.05
N SER A 59 -39.07 -16.57 14.15
CA SER A 59 -40.09 -16.23 13.14
C SER A 59 -40.22 -14.71 12.89
N ASP A 60 -39.95 -13.89 13.87
CA ASP A 60 -40.06 -12.42 13.81
C ASP A 60 -38.71 -11.77 13.37
N GLY A 61 -37.69 -12.56 13.08
CA GLY A 61 -36.38 -12.09 12.72
C GLY A 61 -35.50 -11.63 13.89
N LYS A 62 -35.91 -11.90 15.15
CA LYS A 62 -35.10 -11.58 16.33
C LYS A 62 -34.00 -12.61 16.52
N TYR A 63 -32.84 -12.15 16.97
CA TYR A 63 -31.70 -13.00 17.32
C TYR A 63 -30.99 -12.50 18.59
N VAL A 64 -30.33 -13.42 19.25
CA VAL A 64 -29.30 -13.18 20.29
C VAL A 64 -28.12 -14.05 19.90
N LEU A 65 -26.93 -13.48 19.90
CA LEU A 65 -25.70 -14.14 19.53
C LEU A 65 -24.63 -13.80 20.54
N ASP A 66 -24.22 -14.79 21.30
CA ASP A 66 -23.12 -14.75 22.26
C ASP A 66 -21.96 -15.57 21.71
N GLY A 67 -20.74 -15.17 22.00
CA GLY A 67 -19.56 -15.89 21.51
C GLY A 67 -18.27 -15.43 22.14
N ASN A 68 -17.18 -16.05 21.69
CA ASN A 68 -15.83 -15.74 22.11
C ASN A 68 -14.97 -15.31 20.93
N ILE A 69 -14.28 -14.18 21.10
CA ILE A 69 -13.26 -13.67 20.18
C ILE A 69 -11.92 -13.60 20.91
N PRO A 70 -10.79 -13.78 20.21
CA PRO A 70 -9.47 -13.71 20.82
C PRO A 70 -9.09 -12.29 21.27
N GLY A 71 -9.83 -11.27 20.84
CA GLY A 71 -9.60 -9.87 21.18
C GLY A 71 -10.06 -8.92 20.06
N LEU A 72 -9.56 -7.71 20.11
CA LEU A 72 -9.81 -6.67 19.11
C LEU A 72 -9.54 -7.19 17.70
N GLY A 73 -10.55 -7.08 16.82
CA GLY A 73 -10.45 -7.55 15.44
C GLY A 73 -11.54 -7.06 14.51
N VAL A 74 -11.39 -7.42 13.23
CA VAL A 74 -12.38 -7.14 12.18
C VAL A 74 -13.06 -8.46 11.81
N TYR A 75 -14.36 -8.49 11.97
CA TYR A 75 -15.21 -9.66 11.79
C TYR A 75 -16.30 -9.40 10.76
N SER A 76 -16.76 -10.44 10.09
CA SER A 76 -17.91 -10.38 9.18
C SER A 76 -19.15 -10.92 9.89
N MET A 77 -20.24 -10.15 9.90
CA MET A 77 -21.58 -10.63 10.31
C MET A 77 -22.41 -10.87 9.07
N THR A 78 -22.83 -12.11 8.85
CA THR A 78 -23.64 -12.54 7.69
C THR A 78 -25.01 -13.03 8.12
N ILE A 79 -26.05 -12.64 7.38
CA ILE A 79 -27.43 -13.11 7.58
C ILE A 79 -27.81 -14.08 6.45
N GLY A 80 -28.14 -15.30 6.81
CA GLY A 80 -28.40 -16.38 5.85
C GLY A 80 -27.12 -16.89 5.20
N ASN A 81 -27.24 -17.32 3.93
CA ASN A 81 -26.12 -17.88 3.17
C ASN A 81 -25.63 -16.96 2.04
N ASP A 82 -26.25 -15.78 1.88
CA ASP A 82 -25.88 -14.84 0.83
C ASP A 82 -24.80 -13.88 1.33
N PRO A 83 -23.58 -13.89 0.75
CA PRO A 83 -22.52 -12.95 1.11
C PRO A 83 -22.90 -11.47 0.92
N ALA A 84 -23.90 -11.17 0.07
CA ALA A 84 -24.42 -9.82 -0.10
C ALA A 84 -25.13 -9.29 1.15
N ASN A 85 -25.53 -10.17 2.09
CA ASN A 85 -26.12 -9.81 3.37
C ASN A 85 -25.07 -9.77 4.52
N ALA A 86 -23.86 -9.36 4.21
CA ALA A 86 -22.79 -9.27 5.18
C ALA A 86 -22.42 -7.81 5.50
N ILE A 87 -22.08 -7.55 6.76
CA ILE A 87 -21.46 -6.31 7.23
C ILE A 87 -20.16 -6.61 7.95
N VAL A 88 -19.26 -5.64 7.96
CA VAL A 88 -17.99 -5.73 8.67
C VAL A 88 -18.12 -5.02 10.02
N LEU A 89 -17.72 -5.70 11.09
CA LEU A 89 -17.81 -5.23 12.46
C LEU A 89 -16.42 -5.20 13.12
N PRO A 90 -16.06 -4.11 13.79
CA PRO A 90 -14.83 -4.02 14.58
C PRO A 90 -15.16 -4.43 16.02
N LEU A 91 -15.07 -5.73 16.33
CA LEU A 91 -15.40 -6.22 17.66
C LEU A 91 -14.17 -6.28 18.57
N ASP A 92 -14.40 -6.00 19.85
CA ASP A 92 -13.47 -6.23 20.93
C ASP A 92 -14.13 -7.04 22.06
N ILE A 93 -13.34 -7.57 22.99
CA ILE A 93 -13.84 -8.26 24.17
C ILE A 93 -14.72 -7.31 25.00
N ASN A 94 -15.80 -7.84 25.56
CA ASN A 94 -16.87 -7.15 26.30
C ASN A 94 -17.78 -6.24 25.44
N ASP A 95 -17.66 -6.26 24.10
CA ASP A 95 -18.61 -5.55 23.25
C ASP A 95 -20.03 -6.07 23.43
N ARG A 96 -20.96 -5.15 23.58
CA ARG A 96 -22.39 -5.40 23.61
C ARG A 96 -23.06 -4.46 22.62
N ALA A 97 -23.71 -5.01 21.58
CA ALA A 97 -24.32 -4.19 20.56
C ALA A 97 -25.70 -4.72 20.15
N VAL A 98 -26.58 -3.76 19.80
CA VAL A 98 -27.87 -4.04 19.16
C VAL A 98 -27.71 -3.72 17.68
N ILE A 99 -27.90 -4.72 16.81
CA ILE A 99 -27.80 -4.56 15.34
C ILE A 99 -29.11 -5.01 14.73
N SER A 100 -29.83 -4.09 14.08
CA SER A 100 -31.14 -4.34 13.50
C SER A 100 -31.24 -3.73 12.10
N GLY A 101 -32.19 -4.20 11.30
CA GLY A 101 -32.40 -3.71 9.95
C GLY A 101 -33.43 -4.51 9.16
N SER A 102 -33.49 -4.23 7.87
CA SER A 102 -34.18 -5.05 6.89
C SER A 102 -33.17 -5.96 6.20
N LEU A 103 -33.51 -7.23 5.95
CA LEU A 103 -32.61 -8.13 5.22
C LEU A 103 -32.21 -7.56 3.86
N LYS A 104 -33.15 -6.88 3.19
CA LYS A 104 -32.92 -6.24 1.88
C LYS A 104 -31.83 -5.17 1.92
N ASP A 105 -31.75 -4.40 3.02
CA ASP A 105 -30.84 -3.26 3.13
C ASP A 105 -29.77 -3.48 4.21
N PHE A 106 -29.64 -4.71 4.73
CA PHE A 106 -28.77 -4.99 5.89
C PHE A 106 -27.33 -4.59 5.65
N ALA A 107 -26.78 -4.92 4.49
CA ALA A 107 -25.39 -4.63 4.15
C ALA A 107 -25.08 -3.13 3.99
N VAL A 108 -26.09 -2.28 3.77
CA VAL A 108 -25.87 -0.86 3.43
C VAL A 108 -26.45 0.12 4.43
N ALA A 109 -27.46 -0.27 5.21
CA ALA A 109 -28.16 0.61 6.13
C ALA A 109 -28.62 -0.07 7.44
N PRO A 110 -27.79 -0.86 8.12
CA PRO A 110 -28.13 -1.41 9.42
C PRO A 110 -28.24 -0.31 10.46
N LYS A 111 -29.06 -0.54 11.49
CA LYS A 111 -29.15 0.32 12.68
C LYS A 111 -28.33 -0.32 13.78
N MET A 112 -27.39 0.42 14.36
CA MET A 112 -26.48 -0.10 15.36
C MET A 112 -26.43 0.81 16.60
N SER A 113 -26.32 0.21 17.78
CA SER A 113 -26.17 0.93 19.06
C SER A 113 -25.54 0.01 20.10
N GLY A 114 -25.23 0.56 21.28
CA GLY A 114 -24.66 -0.18 22.41
C GLY A 114 -23.14 -0.10 22.48
N ALA A 115 -22.44 -0.47 21.39
CA ALA A 115 -20.99 -0.40 21.35
C ALA A 115 -20.45 0.99 20.93
N PRO A 116 -19.22 1.38 21.36
CA PRO A 116 -18.62 2.67 21.01
C PRO A 116 -18.42 2.88 19.50
N TRP A 117 -18.16 1.81 18.76
CA TRP A 117 -17.96 1.81 17.32
C TRP A 117 -19.24 1.95 16.49
N ALA A 118 -20.42 1.75 17.07
CA ALA A 118 -21.68 1.64 16.32
C ALA A 118 -22.06 2.94 15.56
N LYS A 119 -22.05 4.09 16.24
CA LYS A 119 -22.39 5.38 15.60
C LYS A 119 -21.37 5.80 14.53
N PRO A 120 -20.05 5.76 14.79
CA PRO A 120 -19.06 6.08 13.76
C PRO A 120 -19.12 5.13 12.56
N LEU A 121 -19.36 3.83 12.77
CA LEU A 121 -19.49 2.85 11.68
C LEU A 121 -20.68 3.16 10.76
N MET A 122 -21.87 3.43 11.35
CA MET A 122 -23.05 3.80 10.54
C MET A 122 -22.81 5.10 9.76
N LYS A 123 -22.13 6.09 10.36
CA LYS A 123 -21.79 7.34 9.67
C LYS A 123 -20.83 7.10 8.51
N TYR A 124 -19.81 6.27 8.73
CA TYR A 124 -18.90 5.81 7.68
C TYR A 124 -19.66 5.14 6.54
N MET A 125 -20.50 4.14 6.83
CA MET A 125 -21.27 3.41 5.80
C MET A 125 -22.11 4.36 4.95
N LYS A 126 -22.76 5.36 5.55
CA LYS A 126 -23.53 6.38 4.83
C LYS A 126 -22.65 7.23 3.89
N LEU A 127 -21.51 7.70 4.38
CA LEU A 127 -20.60 8.53 3.58
C LEU A 127 -19.93 7.72 2.47
N PHE A 128 -19.53 6.48 2.77
CA PHE A 128 -18.92 5.59 1.80
C PHE A 128 -19.91 5.21 0.67
N LYS A 129 -21.17 4.96 1.01
CA LYS A 129 -22.23 4.73 0.04
C LYS A 129 -22.38 5.93 -0.90
N ALA A 130 -22.50 7.14 -0.35
CA ALA A 130 -22.65 8.36 -1.14
C ALA A 130 -21.43 8.60 -2.05
N PHE A 131 -20.22 8.37 -1.54
CA PHE A 131 -18.99 8.44 -2.33
C PHE A 131 -18.99 7.40 -3.46
N SER A 132 -19.34 6.15 -3.16
CA SER A 132 -19.37 5.04 -4.12
C SER A 132 -20.37 5.29 -5.25
N GLU A 133 -21.57 5.78 -4.93
CA GLU A 133 -22.61 6.14 -5.91
C GLU A 133 -22.13 7.29 -6.82
N ALA A 134 -21.58 8.35 -6.24
CA ALA A 134 -21.06 9.48 -7.01
C ALA A 134 -19.85 9.09 -7.91
N GLN A 135 -18.94 8.26 -7.40
CA GLN A 135 -17.82 7.72 -8.17
C GLN A 135 -18.31 6.92 -9.39
N MET A 136 -19.27 6.01 -9.19
CA MET A 136 -19.83 5.19 -10.27
C MET A 136 -20.56 6.02 -11.33
N GLU A 137 -21.17 7.12 -10.93
CA GLU A 137 -21.88 8.02 -11.84
C GLU A 137 -20.97 8.98 -12.60
N GLU A 138 -19.99 9.58 -11.93
CA GLU A 138 -19.21 10.72 -12.46
C GLU A 138 -17.91 10.32 -13.14
N LEU A 139 -17.12 9.37 -12.58
CA LEU A 139 -15.80 9.04 -13.12
C LEU A 139 -15.82 8.42 -14.52
N PRO A 140 -16.79 7.57 -14.91
CA PRO A 140 -16.82 7.03 -16.27
C PRO A 140 -17.02 8.07 -17.37
N LYS A 141 -17.47 9.28 -17.02
CA LYS A 141 -17.68 10.40 -17.97
C LYS A 141 -16.39 11.14 -18.29
N ILE A 142 -15.30 10.90 -17.57
CA ILE A 142 -14.02 11.60 -17.67
C ILE A 142 -13.01 10.68 -18.35
N THR A 143 -12.46 11.12 -19.49
CA THR A 143 -11.51 10.35 -20.29
C THR A 143 -10.05 10.62 -19.94
N GLU A 144 -9.74 11.85 -19.49
CA GLU A 144 -8.39 12.27 -19.11
C GLU A 144 -8.05 11.71 -17.71
N ASP A 145 -6.93 11.01 -17.59
CA ASP A 145 -6.53 10.34 -16.35
C ASP A 145 -6.34 11.32 -15.18
N GLU A 146 -5.64 12.43 -15.41
CA GLU A 146 -5.39 13.44 -14.37
C GLU A 146 -6.70 14.08 -13.87
N ALA A 147 -7.58 14.48 -14.78
CA ALA A 147 -8.90 15.03 -14.43
C ALA A 147 -9.77 14.01 -13.67
N ARG A 148 -9.63 12.71 -13.99
CA ARG A 148 -10.34 11.63 -13.30
C ARG A 148 -9.82 11.46 -11.87
N ILE A 149 -8.51 11.56 -11.64
CA ILE A 149 -7.89 11.54 -10.31
C ILE A 149 -8.35 12.76 -9.49
N GLU A 150 -8.30 13.96 -10.06
CA GLU A 150 -8.78 15.18 -9.38
C GLU A 150 -10.24 15.04 -8.94
N LYS A 151 -11.11 14.54 -9.85
CA LYS A 151 -12.52 14.32 -9.54
C LYS A 151 -12.73 13.28 -8.46
N TYR A 152 -11.99 12.17 -8.50
CA TYR A 152 -12.02 11.16 -7.44
C TYR A 152 -11.65 11.76 -6.09
N LEU A 153 -10.59 12.54 -6.01
CA LEU A 153 -10.16 13.22 -4.78
C LEU A 153 -11.20 14.23 -4.29
N GLU A 154 -11.85 14.97 -5.21
CA GLU A 154 -12.95 15.88 -4.87
C GLU A 154 -14.12 15.14 -4.21
N LEU A 155 -14.61 14.08 -4.85
CA LEU A 155 -15.72 13.26 -4.36
C LEU A 155 -15.42 12.63 -3.01
N ARG A 156 -14.17 12.31 -2.75
CA ARG A 156 -13.70 11.67 -1.53
C ARG A 156 -13.57 12.62 -0.32
N LYS A 157 -13.43 13.95 -0.56
CA LYS A 157 -13.20 14.95 0.51
C LYS A 157 -14.11 14.83 1.74
N PRO A 158 -15.45 14.66 1.62
CA PRO A 158 -16.32 14.54 2.80
C PRO A 158 -16.05 13.29 3.64
N LEU A 159 -15.71 12.17 2.96
CA LEU A 159 -15.34 10.93 3.60
C LEU A 159 -14.01 11.08 4.33
N ASP A 160 -12.97 11.58 3.67
CA ASP A 160 -11.64 11.78 4.26
C ASP A 160 -11.67 12.74 5.46
N ALA A 161 -12.44 13.82 5.38
CA ALA A 161 -12.62 14.74 6.51
C ALA A 161 -13.26 14.04 7.71
N PHE A 162 -14.24 13.18 7.48
CA PHE A 162 -14.85 12.39 8.54
C PHE A 162 -13.85 11.38 9.13
N LEU A 163 -13.11 10.65 8.28
CA LEU A 163 -12.13 9.64 8.72
C LEU A 163 -11.07 10.27 9.63
N ARG A 164 -10.42 11.34 9.17
CA ARG A 164 -9.41 12.05 9.96
C ARG A 164 -9.96 12.58 11.29
N LYS A 165 -11.15 13.18 11.26
CA LYS A 165 -11.78 13.69 12.47
C LYS A 165 -12.10 12.59 13.46
N GLN A 166 -12.65 11.46 13.01
CA GLN A 166 -13.05 10.34 13.87
C GLN A 166 -11.82 9.70 14.51
N VAL A 167 -10.81 9.35 13.71
CA VAL A 167 -9.58 8.72 14.21
C VAL A 167 -8.83 9.66 15.16
N SER A 168 -8.79 10.96 14.89
CA SER A 168 -8.12 11.93 15.77
C SER A 168 -8.86 12.17 17.08
N ALA A 169 -10.21 12.10 17.08
CA ALA A 169 -11.02 12.38 18.27
C ALA A 169 -11.07 11.20 19.24
N ASP A 170 -11.01 9.97 18.72
CA ASP A 170 -11.10 8.74 19.50
C ASP A 170 -10.16 7.68 18.89
N PRO A 171 -8.83 7.84 19.03
CA PRO A 171 -7.85 7.03 18.32
C PRO A 171 -7.83 5.58 18.76
N GLY A 172 -8.23 5.24 19.99
CA GLY A 172 -8.33 3.87 20.51
C GLY A 172 -9.61 3.13 20.11
N ASN A 173 -10.58 3.78 19.46
CA ASN A 173 -11.85 3.16 19.09
C ASN A 173 -11.63 2.04 18.07
N SER A 174 -12.22 0.86 18.32
CA SER A 174 -12.09 -0.31 17.45
C SER A 174 -12.56 -0.08 16.00
N VAL A 175 -13.50 0.86 15.76
CA VAL A 175 -13.91 1.24 14.41
C VAL A 175 -12.75 1.69 13.53
N ASN A 176 -11.69 2.21 14.12
CA ASN A 176 -10.54 2.71 13.39
C ASN A 176 -9.76 1.61 12.66
N LEU A 177 -9.92 0.34 13.04
CA LEU A 177 -9.41 -0.80 12.25
C LEU A 177 -9.98 -0.82 10.83
N ILE A 178 -11.23 -0.38 10.67
CA ILE A 178 -11.90 -0.26 9.36
C ILE A 178 -11.54 1.09 8.72
N LEU A 179 -11.67 2.18 9.47
CA LEU A 179 -11.54 3.54 8.94
C LEU A 179 -10.12 3.86 8.49
N ALA A 180 -9.11 3.42 9.24
CA ALA A 180 -7.71 3.70 8.96
C ALA A 180 -7.22 3.07 7.64
N SER A 181 -7.80 1.92 7.24
CA SER A 181 -7.47 1.28 5.95
C SER A 181 -7.74 2.17 4.73
N LEU A 182 -8.61 3.18 4.88
CA LEU A 182 -8.91 4.15 3.84
C LEU A 182 -8.03 5.40 3.89
N LEU A 183 -7.25 5.59 4.96
CA LEU A 183 -6.30 6.70 5.11
C LEU A 183 -4.89 6.35 4.59
N VAL A 184 -4.62 5.10 4.26
CA VAL A 184 -3.34 4.66 3.68
C VAL A 184 -3.28 4.96 2.17
N PRO A 185 -2.06 5.10 1.59
CA PRO A 185 -1.91 5.25 0.15
C PRO A 185 -2.43 4.00 -0.58
N THR A 186 -3.09 4.20 -1.72
CA THR A 186 -3.52 3.09 -2.59
C THR A 186 -2.58 2.98 -3.79
N GLN A 187 -2.49 1.78 -4.40
CA GLN A 187 -1.70 1.57 -5.61
C GLN A 187 -2.21 2.39 -6.80
N GLU A 188 -3.51 2.70 -6.82
CA GLU A 188 -4.16 3.43 -7.91
C GLU A 188 -3.88 4.94 -7.85
N LEU A 189 -3.78 5.50 -6.63
CA LEU A 189 -3.53 6.92 -6.43
C LEU A 189 -2.05 7.25 -6.24
N GLY A 190 -1.24 6.28 -5.82
CA GLY A 190 0.15 6.51 -5.47
C GLY A 190 0.35 7.41 -4.24
N ILE A 191 1.60 7.57 -3.87
CA ILE A 191 2.01 8.43 -2.73
C ILE A 191 1.92 9.91 -3.09
N GLU A 192 1.98 10.25 -4.38
CA GLU A 192 1.93 11.61 -4.92
C GLU A 192 0.60 12.33 -4.70
N HIS A 193 -0.49 11.57 -4.64
CA HIS A 193 -1.84 12.08 -4.38
C HIS A 193 -2.31 11.83 -2.95
N TRP A 194 -1.46 11.25 -2.11
CA TRP A 194 -1.79 10.97 -0.73
C TRP A 194 -1.66 12.21 0.16
N ASN A 195 -2.65 12.42 1.04
CA ASN A 195 -2.60 13.53 1.98
C ASN A 195 -1.68 13.20 3.17
N PRO A 196 -0.56 13.93 3.36
CA PRO A 196 0.39 13.67 4.44
C PRO A 196 -0.19 13.88 5.85
N GLU A 197 -1.27 14.65 6.00
CA GLU A 197 -1.97 14.78 7.29
C GLU A 197 -2.48 13.42 7.81
N ASN A 198 -2.71 12.46 6.90
CA ASN A 198 -3.12 11.12 7.28
C ASN A 198 -2.06 10.40 8.11
N LEU A 199 -0.77 10.66 7.88
CA LEU A 199 0.31 10.04 8.64
C LEU A 199 0.22 10.39 10.14
N GLU A 200 0.01 11.67 10.44
CA GLU A 200 -0.12 12.14 11.83
C GLU A 200 -1.36 11.56 12.52
N VAL A 201 -2.46 11.41 11.77
CA VAL A 201 -3.68 10.78 12.27
C VAL A 201 -3.47 9.31 12.59
N LEU A 202 -2.81 8.58 11.68
CA LEU A 202 -2.51 7.16 11.85
C LEU A 202 -1.50 6.91 12.97
N LYS A 203 -0.51 7.78 13.17
CA LYS A 203 0.42 7.72 14.32
C LYS A 203 -0.29 7.90 15.67
N LYS A 204 -1.31 8.78 15.74
CA LYS A 204 -2.13 8.91 16.96
C LYS A 204 -2.90 7.63 17.26
N MET A 205 -3.45 6.98 16.23
CA MET A 205 -4.10 5.68 16.36
C MET A 205 -3.13 4.60 16.85
N GLU A 206 -1.95 4.51 16.22
CA GLU A 206 -0.90 3.57 16.64
C GLU A 206 -0.53 3.75 18.11
N ALA A 207 -0.28 4.98 18.56
CA ALA A 207 0.09 5.26 19.94
C ALA A 207 -1.02 4.84 20.93
N ALA A 208 -2.29 5.00 20.57
CA ALA A 208 -3.42 4.54 21.39
C ALA A 208 -3.46 3.00 21.43
N TYR A 209 -3.30 2.32 20.29
CA TYR A 209 -3.33 0.86 20.21
C TYR A 209 -2.13 0.21 20.89
N LEU A 210 -0.94 0.78 20.80
CA LEU A 210 0.23 0.32 21.56
C LEU A 210 0.01 0.39 23.07
N LYS A 211 -0.77 1.36 23.54
CA LYS A 211 -1.11 1.51 24.96
C LYS A 211 -2.20 0.53 25.42
N GLU A 212 -3.24 0.33 24.62
CA GLU A 212 -4.48 -0.37 25.03
C GLU A 212 -4.54 -1.81 24.50
N HIS A 213 -3.86 -2.11 23.40
CA HIS A 213 -3.90 -3.38 22.67
C HIS A 213 -2.51 -3.80 22.19
N SER A 214 -1.46 -3.68 23.05
CA SER A 214 -0.05 -3.97 22.70
C SER A 214 0.15 -5.38 22.15
N GLU A 215 -0.56 -6.35 22.69
CA GLU A 215 -0.45 -7.78 22.32
C GLU A 215 -1.28 -8.14 21.08
N SER A 216 -2.06 -7.19 20.53
CA SER A 216 -2.89 -7.45 19.36
C SER A 216 -2.03 -7.59 18.10
N PRO A 217 -2.22 -8.63 17.27
CA PRO A 217 -1.57 -8.74 15.97
C PRO A 217 -1.86 -7.54 15.03
N PHE A 218 -3.02 -6.90 15.20
CA PHE A 218 -3.35 -5.69 14.45
C PHE A 218 -2.45 -4.52 14.80
N THR A 219 -2.09 -4.37 16.07
CA THR A 219 -1.17 -3.30 16.52
C THR A 219 0.20 -3.47 15.90
N ALA A 220 0.76 -4.69 15.94
CA ALA A 220 2.04 -4.99 15.31
C ALA A 220 2.02 -4.73 13.79
N THR A 221 0.95 -5.14 13.11
CA THR A 221 0.77 -4.92 11.67
C THR A 221 0.62 -3.43 11.33
N LEU A 222 -0.12 -2.68 12.15
CA LEU A 222 -0.29 -1.24 12.00
C LEU A 222 1.06 -0.52 12.09
N SER A 223 1.88 -0.83 13.11
CA SER A 223 3.21 -0.24 13.28
C SER A 223 4.12 -0.53 12.10
N GLN A 224 4.12 -1.76 11.60
CA GLN A 224 4.91 -2.12 10.42
C GLN A 224 4.46 -1.36 9.15
N GLN A 225 3.15 -1.28 8.92
CA GLN A 225 2.59 -0.53 7.77
C GLN A 225 2.90 0.95 7.86
N LEU A 226 2.77 1.56 9.04
CA LEU A 226 3.08 2.98 9.23
C LEU A 226 4.54 3.29 8.98
N ALA A 227 5.47 2.47 9.47
CA ALA A 227 6.90 2.64 9.18
C ALA A 227 7.19 2.58 7.66
N GLN A 228 6.51 1.67 6.94
CA GLN A 228 6.64 1.57 5.48
C GLN A 228 6.07 2.81 4.77
N ILE A 229 4.88 3.27 5.14
CA ILE A 229 4.23 4.47 4.54
C ILE A 229 5.08 5.71 4.80
N GLU A 230 5.58 5.88 6.03
CA GLU A 230 6.45 6.99 6.40
C GLU A 230 7.74 6.99 5.57
N GLY A 231 8.36 5.82 5.40
CA GLY A 231 9.54 5.66 4.55
C GLY A 231 9.26 6.05 3.08
N GLN A 232 8.15 5.58 2.53
CA GLN A 232 7.73 5.93 1.16
C GLN A 232 7.48 7.43 1.00
N TYR A 233 6.74 8.03 1.95
CA TYR A 233 6.44 9.46 1.91
C TYR A 233 7.70 10.33 2.06
N ASN A 234 8.60 9.98 2.95
CA ASN A 234 9.87 10.68 3.13
C ASN A 234 10.72 10.61 1.87
N ASN A 235 10.80 9.47 1.22
CA ASN A 235 11.50 9.32 -0.06
C ASN A 235 10.88 10.20 -1.15
N TYR A 236 9.54 10.19 -1.25
CA TYR A 236 8.81 11.05 -2.19
C TYR A 236 9.04 12.55 -1.93
N ALA A 237 8.98 12.98 -0.66
CA ALA A 237 9.22 14.36 -0.27
C ALA A 237 10.66 14.80 -0.55
N GLN A 238 11.64 13.93 -0.26
CA GLN A 238 13.04 14.16 -0.57
C GLN A 238 13.30 14.20 -2.08
N PHE A 239 12.66 13.33 -2.86
CA PHE A 239 12.73 13.35 -4.31
C PHE A 239 12.21 14.69 -4.87
N ASN A 240 11.03 15.13 -4.45
CA ASN A 240 10.43 16.38 -4.91
C ASN A 240 11.21 17.64 -4.48
N SER A 241 11.85 17.59 -3.32
CA SER A 241 12.74 18.68 -2.87
C SER A 241 14.15 18.60 -3.47
N GLY A 242 14.44 17.57 -4.28
CA GLY A 242 15.76 17.34 -4.87
C GLY A 242 16.85 16.98 -3.85
N THR A 243 16.47 16.45 -2.67
CA THR A 243 17.38 16.08 -1.59
C THR A 243 17.54 14.57 -1.41
N LEU A 244 16.81 13.75 -2.17
CA LEU A 244 16.91 12.29 -2.10
C LEU A 244 18.26 11.83 -2.69
N THR A 245 19.18 11.45 -1.84
CA THR A 245 20.50 10.97 -2.27
C THR A 245 20.40 9.59 -2.92
N ALA A 246 21.06 9.42 -4.08
CA ALA A 246 21.14 8.12 -4.75
C ALA A 246 21.93 7.12 -3.88
N PRO A 247 21.41 5.90 -3.66
CA PRO A 247 22.15 4.85 -2.98
C PRO A 247 23.50 4.56 -3.64
N GLU A 248 24.51 4.22 -2.85
CA GLU A 248 25.85 3.88 -3.38
C GLU A 248 25.79 2.60 -4.22
N ILE A 249 26.49 2.61 -5.36
CA ILE A 249 26.75 1.44 -6.19
C ILE A 249 28.25 1.20 -6.23
N ALA A 250 28.68 0.03 -5.78
CA ALA A 250 30.08 -0.39 -5.84
C ALA A 250 30.14 -1.77 -6.48
N MET A 251 30.58 -1.85 -7.72
CA MET A 251 30.62 -3.08 -8.52
C MET A 251 31.82 -3.14 -9.43
N LYS A 252 32.14 -4.33 -9.96
CA LYS A 252 33.28 -4.53 -10.87
C LYS A 252 32.97 -4.10 -12.30
N ASN A 253 33.91 -3.43 -12.92
CA ASN A 253 33.88 -3.13 -14.35
C ASN A 253 34.32 -4.36 -15.19
N PRO A 254 34.25 -4.30 -16.54
CA PRO A 254 34.67 -5.41 -17.43
C PRO A 254 36.14 -5.85 -17.25
N ALA A 255 36.99 -5.00 -16.68
CA ALA A 255 38.41 -5.34 -16.38
C ALA A 255 38.59 -5.94 -14.97
N GLY A 256 37.50 -6.05 -14.16
CA GLY A 256 37.54 -6.58 -12.79
C GLY A 256 37.86 -5.54 -11.71
N THR A 257 38.02 -4.26 -12.07
CA THR A 257 38.27 -3.16 -11.13
C THR A 257 36.94 -2.68 -10.56
N GLU A 258 36.85 -2.46 -9.23
CA GLU A 258 35.70 -1.87 -8.59
C GLU A 258 35.56 -0.40 -8.99
N LEU A 259 34.37 -0.02 -9.44
CA LEU A 259 33.95 1.36 -9.65
C LEU A 259 32.83 1.71 -8.67
N ARG A 260 32.82 2.95 -8.24
CA ARG A 260 31.82 3.48 -7.29
C ARG A 260 31.07 4.65 -7.90
N LEU A 261 29.75 4.70 -7.70
CA LEU A 261 28.93 5.82 -8.12
C LEU A 261 29.44 7.14 -7.49
N SER A 262 29.81 7.09 -6.20
CA SER A 262 30.35 8.24 -5.48
C SER A 262 31.61 8.84 -6.08
N SER A 263 32.37 8.09 -6.92
CA SER A 263 33.55 8.62 -7.63
C SER A 263 33.18 9.67 -8.69
N LEU A 264 31.91 9.73 -9.10
CA LEU A 264 31.39 10.68 -10.07
C LEU A 264 30.71 11.91 -9.41
N LYS A 265 30.84 12.07 -8.10
CA LYS A 265 30.32 13.25 -7.40
C LYS A 265 30.86 14.55 -8.03
N GLY A 266 30.01 15.55 -8.15
CA GLY A 266 30.30 16.79 -8.87
C GLY A 266 29.90 16.77 -10.36
N LYS A 267 29.45 15.63 -10.85
CA LYS A 267 28.88 15.48 -12.20
C LYS A 267 27.39 15.15 -12.14
N VAL A 268 26.67 15.45 -13.23
CA VAL A 268 25.33 14.94 -13.46
C VAL A 268 25.46 13.53 -14.03
N VAL A 269 24.88 12.53 -13.38
CA VAL A 269 25.08 11.12 -13.73
C VAL A 269 23.76 10.46 -14.09
N LEU A 270 23.69 9.82 -15.26
CA LEU A 270 22.64 8.89 -15.60
C LEU A 270 23.06 7.49 -15.15
N ILE A 271 22.40 6.97 -14.13
CA ILE A 271 22.48 5.54 -13.77
C ILE A 271 21.53 4.81 -14.72
N ASP A 272 22.07 3.85 -15.50
CA ASP A 272 21.32 3.12 -16.51
C ASP A 272 21.37 1.62 -16.20
N PHE A 273 20.22 1.07 -15.78
CA PHE A 273 20.06 -0.36 -15.51
C PHE A 273 19.58 -1.06 -16.78
N TRP A 274 20.42 -1.93 -17.31
CA TRP A 274 20.23 -2.57 -18.60
C TRP A 274 20.76 -4.02 -18.64
N ALA A 275 20.65 -4.69 -19.78
CA ALA A 275 21.34 -5.97 -20.03
C ALA A 275 21.54 -6.23 -21.52
N SER A 276 22.51 -7.08 -21.88
CA SER A 276 22.76 -7.49 -23.25
C SER A 276 21.57 -8.18 -23.93
N TRP A 277 20.81 -8.92 -23.17
CA TRP A 277 19.60 -9.63 -23.60
C TRP A 277 18.33 -8.76 -23.61
N CYS A 278 18.39 -7.55 -23.07
CA CYS A 278 17.25 -6.61 -23.00
C CYS A 278 17.05 -5.89 -24.34
N GLY A 279 16.16 -6.38 -25.18
CA GLY A 279 15.88 -5.78 -26.49
C GLY A 279 15.46 -4.30 -26.44
N PRO A 280 14.54 -3.89 -25.54
CA PRO A 280 14.20 -2.47 -25.36
C PRO A 280 15.39 -1.60 -24.92
N CYS A 281 16.27 -2.11 -24.03
CA CYS A 281 17.49 -1.40 -23.60
C CYS A 281 18.41 -1.14 -24.79
N ARG A 282 18.65 -2.17 -25.63
CA ARG A 282 19.50 -2.09 -26.82
C ARG A 282 18.97 -1.08 -27.84
N LYS A 283 17.63 -0.86 -27.90
CA LYS A 283 17.00 0.16 -28.74
C LYS A 283 17.20 1.57 -28.20
N GLU A 284 17.27 1.74 -26.87
CA GLU A 284 17.49 3.03 -26.22
C GLU A 284 18.98 3.45 -26.19
N ASN A 285 19.91 2.50 -26.18
CA ASN A 285 21.35 2.75 -26.13
C ASN A 285 21.85 3.82 -27.11
N PRO A 286 21.42 3.89 -28.39
CA PRO A 286 21.81 4.96 -29.30
C PRO A 286 21.43 6.37 -28.83
N ASN A 287 20.28 6.52 -28.14
CA ASN A 287 19.87 7.78 -27.52
C ASN A 287 20.79 8.16 -26.38
N VAL A 288 21.13 7.20 -25.49
CA VAL A 288 22.07 7.44 -24.39
C VAL A 288 23.43 7.87 -24.94
N VAL A 289 23.93 7.21 -26.00
CA VAL A 289 25.18 7.59 -26.69
C VAL A 289 25.11 9.02 -27.25
N LYS A 290 23.97 9.40 -27.85
CA LYS A 290 23.74 10.76 -28.36
C LYS A 290 23.79 11.78 -27.21
N MET A 291 23.10 11.51 -26.08
CA MET A 291 23.11 12.39 -24.90
C MET A 291 24.50 12.50 -24.31
N TYR A 292 25.22 11.39 -24.17
CA TYR A 292 26.59 11.40 -23.67
C TYR A 292 27.51 12.28 -24.53
N LYS A 293 27.47 12.14 -25.84
CA LYS A 293 28.25 12.97 -26.78
C LYS A 293 27.91 14.45 -26.66
N LYS A 294 26.61 14.78 -26.55
CA LYS A 294 26.10 16.16 -26.45
C LYS A 294 26.52 16.85 -25.16
N PHE A 295 26.44 16.13 -24.02
CA PHE A 295 26.50 16.76 -22.70
C PHE A 295 27.76 16.44 -21.89
N LYS A 296 28.63 15.49 -22.34
CA LYS A 296 29.86 15.13 -21.63
C LYS A 296 30.74 16.33 -21.26
N SER A 297 30.92 17.27 -22.20
CA SER A 297 31.73 18.47 -21.96
C SER A 297 31.14 19.43 -20.93
N LYS A 298 29.84 19.30 -20.63
CA LYS A 298 29.14 20.07 -19.60
C LYS A 298 29.12 19.37 -18.23
N GLY A 299 29.78 18.21 -18.08
CA GLY A 299 29.86 17.48 -16.83
C GLY A 299 28.81 16.37 -16.69
N PHE A 300 28.24 15.89 -17.80
CA PHE A 300 27.38 14.70 -17.80
C PHE A 300 28.21 13.42 -17.91
N GLU A 301 27.82 12.41 -17.13
CA GLU A 301 28.37 11.06 -17.19
C GLU A 301 27.25 10.02 -17.21
N VAL A 302 27.60 8.80 -17.65
CA VAL A 302 26.72 7.63 -17.58
C VAL A 302 27.39 6.57 -16.72
N PHE A 303 26.62 5.96 -15.83
CA PHE A 303 27.02 4.82 -14.98
C PHE A 303 26.09 3.66 -15.29
N SER A 304 26.51 2.75 -16.18
CA SER A 304 25.66 1.63 -16.63
C SER A 304 25.87 0.41 -15.74
N VAL A 305 24.76 -0.05 -15.14
CA VAL A 305 24.68 -1.23 -14.28
C VAL A 305 24.02 -2.36 -15.06
N SER A 306 24.79 -3.38 -15.39
CA SER A 306 24.27 -4.51 -16.17
C SER A 306 23.70 -5.60 -15.27
N LEU A 307 22.52 -6.11 -15.68
CA LEU A 307 21.87 -7.29 -15.11
C LEU A 307 22.23 -8.57 -15.93
N ASP A 308 23.38 -8.59 -16.56
CA ASP A 308 23.88 -9.80 -17.22
C ASP A 308 24.44 -10.81 -16.20
N GLU A 309 24.31 -12.07 -16.49
CA GLU A 309 24.97 -13.19 -15.79
C GLU A 309 26.21 -13.69 -16.56
N ASP A 310 26.25 -13.42 -17.88
CA ASP A 310 27.37 -13.78 -18.75
C ASP A 310 28.28 -12.56 -19.03
N PRO A 311 29.51 -12.54 -18.50
CA PRO A 311 30.42 -11.43 -18.72
C PRO A 311 30.87 -11.28 -20.17
N ALA A 312 30.82 -12.36 -20.99
CA ALA A 312 31.21 -12.27 -22.38
C ALA A 312 30.12 -11.62 -23.24
N ALA A 313 28.85 -11.97 -23.01
CA ALA A 313 27.72 -11.35 -23.65
C ALA A 313 27.62 -9.87 -23.30
N TRP A 314 27.82 -9.51 -22.01
CA TRP A 314 27.85 -8.13 -21.53
C TRP A 314 28.93 -7.29 -22.25
N LYS A 315 30.18 -7.76 -22.24
CA LYS A 315 31.31 -7.07 -22.90
C LYS A 315 31.07 -6.91 -24.41
N LYS A 316 30.53 -7.93 -25.04
CA LYS A 316 30.19 -7.88 -26.47
C LYS A 316 29.12 -6.82 -26.74
N ALA A 317 28.07 -6.75 -25.91
CA ALA A 317 26.99 -5.78 -26.07
C ALA A 317 27.45 -4.33 -25.89
N ILE A 318 28.35 -4.05 -24.94
CA ILE A 318 29.01 -2.73 -24.78
C ILE A 318 29.69 -2.31 -26.09
N ALA A 319 30.42 -3.22 -26.71
CA ALA A 319 31.15 -2.95 -27.95
C ALA A 319 30.18 -2.78 -29.13
N ASP A 320 29.22 -3.70 -29.31
CA ASP A 320 28.25 -3.68 -30.40
C ASP A 320 27.40 -2.40 -30.43
N ASP A 321 26.98 -1.91 -29.29
CA ASP A 321 26.14 -0.71 -29.15
C ASP A 321 26.96 0.58 -29.09
N GLY A 322 28.29 0.47 -29.07
CA GLY A 322 29.20 1.63 -29.01
C GLY A 322 29.03 2.46 -27.73
N LEU A 323 28.88 1.83 -26.59
CA LEU A 323 28.71 2.50 -25.30
C LEU A 323 30.06 3.04 -24.84
N ILE A 324 30.35 4.29 -25.18
CA ILE A 324 31.68 4.92 -25.17
C ILE A 324 32.14 5.48 -23.81
N TRP A 325 31.29 5.45 -22.79
CA TRP A 325 31.65 5.87 -21.44
C TRP A 325 32.39 4.75 -20.70
N PRO A 326 33.23 5.09 -19.67
CA PRO A 326 34.04 4.09 -19.00
C PRO A 326 33.36 3.39 -17.81
N ASN A 327 32.21 3.91 -17.37
CA ASN A 327 31.59 3.49 -16.12
C ASN A 327 30.56 2.38 -16.35
N HIS A 328 31.01 1.21 -16.75
CA HIS A 328 30.22 0.00 -16.89
C HIS A 328 30.49 -0.92 -15.71
N VAL A 329 29.45 -1.37 -15.00
CA VAL A 329 29.58 -2.28 -13.86
C VAL A 329 28.54 -3.40 -13.89
N SER A 330 28.87 -4.52 -13.25
CA SER A 330 27.94 -5.62 -13.01
C SER A 330 28.42 -6.47 -11.83
N ASP A 331 27.47 -7.06 -11.09
CA ASP A 331 27.71 -8.12 -10.11
C ASP A 331 27.52 -9.53 -10.71
N LEU A 332 27.03 -9.60 -11.95
CA LEU A 332 26.70 -10.83 -12.70
C LEU A 332 25.64 -11.70 -12.01
N LEU A 333 24.73 -11.10 -11.23
CA LEU A 333 23.68 -11.79 -10.49
C LEU A 333 22.30 -11.71 -11.18
N GLY A 334 22.21 -11.11 -12.35
CA GLY A 334 20.94 -10.94 -13.06
C GLY A 334 19.90 -10.20 -12.22
N TRP A 335 18.70 -10.73 -12.15
CA TRP A 335 17.62 -10.19 -11.32
C TRP A 335 17.81 -10.40 -9.81
N GLN A 336 18.80 -11.17 -9.38
CA GLN A 336 19.14 -11.38 -7.96
C GLN A 336 20.04 -10.26 -7.41
N THR A 337 20.44 -9.30 -8.25
CA THR A 337 21.19 -8.13 -7.82
C THR A 337 20.44 -7.36 -6.73
N PRO A 338 21.10 -6.93 -5.63
CA PRO A 338 20.46 -6.11 -4.61
C PRO A 338 19.99 -4.74 -5.10
N MET A 339 20.43 -4.32 -6.30
CA MET A 339 20.03 -3.04 -6.89
C MET A 339 18.54 -2.95 -7.19
N THR A 340 17.88 -4.07 -7.48
CA THR A 340 16.42 -4.12 -7.71
C THR A 340 15.63 -3.60 -6.50
N GLN A 341 16.03 -4.01 -5.30
CA GLN A 341 15.41 -3.54 -4.05
C GLN A 341 15.90 -2.12 -3.68
N LEU A 342 17.18 -1.85 -3.85
CA LEU A 342 17.80 -0.60 -3.45
C LEU A 342 17.30 0.60 -4.25
N TYR A 343 17.03 0.41 -5.55
CA TYR A 343 16.51 1.43 -6.47
C TYR A 343 15.04 1.25 -6.81
N GLY A 344 14.37 0.22 -6.29
CA GLY A 344 12.92 0.03 -6.37
C GLY A 344 12.40 -0.32 -7.76
N PHE A 345 13.15 -1.09 -8.58
CA PHE A 345 12.70 -1.46 -9.93
C PHE A 345 12.50 -2.98 -10.10
N ASN A 346 11.58 -3.35 -10.98
CA ASN A 346 11.25 -4.73 -11.33
C ASN A 346 11.24 -5.00 -12.85
N ALA A 347 11.66 -4.01 -13.64
CA ALA A 347 11.76 -4.09 -15.10
C ALA A 347 12.92 -3.24 -15.59
N ILE A 348 13.54 -3.61 -16.73
CA ILE A 348 14.54 -2.82 -17.46
C ILE A 348 14.09 -2.58 -18.92
N PRO A 349 14.50 -1.46 -19.54
CA PRO A 349 15.44 -0.44 -19.04
C PRO A 349 14.85 0.37 -17.88
N TYR A 350 15.69 0.70 -16.90
CA TYR A 350 15.34 1.62 -15.81
C TYR A 350 16.46 2.65 -15.66
N THR A 351 16.12 3.92 -15.54
CA THR A 351 17.12 4.99 -15.46
C THR A 351 16.88 5.89 -14.26
N VAL A 352 17.97 6.36 -13.66
CA VAL A 352 17.95 7.32 -12.54
C VAL A 352 18.93 8.44 -12.87
N LEU A 353 18.44 9.68 -12.93
CA LEU A 353 19.29 10.86 -13.14
C LEU A 353 19.66 11.47 -11.81
N VAL A 354 20.96 11.67 -11.59
CA VAL A 354 21.54 12.20 -10.35
C VAL A 354 22.24 13.53 -10.63
N ASN A 355 22.01 14.53 -9.79
CA ASN A 355 22.65 15.83 -9.89
C ASN A 355 24.09 15.84 -9.34
N LYS A 356 24.77 17.00 -9.38
CA LYS A 356 26.16 17.17 -8.95
C LYS A 356 26.36 16.90 -7.46
N GLU A 357 25.33 17.09 -6.63
CA GLU A 357 25.32 16.84 -5.18
C GLU A 357 25.14 15.34 -4.86
N GLY A 358 24.73 14.54 -5.82
CA GLY A 358 24.44 13.11 -5.66
C GLY A 358 22.97 12.81 -5.38
N ASN A 359 22.08 13.78 -5.60
CA ASN A 359 20.65 13.61 -5.36
C ASN A 359 19.92 13.22 -6.64
N ILE A 360 18.89 12.37 -6.50
CA ILE A 360 18.02 11.92 -7.60
C ILE A 360 17.13 13.10 -8.04
N VAL A 361 17.16 13.40 -9.34
CA VAL A 361 16.37 14.48 -9.95
C VAL A 361 15.47 14.00 -11.09
N GLY A 362 15.48 12.72 -11.38
CA GLY A 362 14.59 12.11 -12.35
C GLY A 362 14.71 10.59 -12.37
N VAL A 363 13.63 9.91 -12.70
CA VAL A 363 13.59 8.45 -12.87
C VAL A 363 12.87 8.10 -14.18
N ASN A 364 13.26 7.00 -14.81
CA ASN A 364 12.70 6.50 -16.07
C ASN A 364 12.73 7.50 -17.24
N LEU A 365 13.57 8.53 -17.18
CA LEU A 365 13.71 9.52 -18.25
C LEU A 365 14.37 8.88 -19.47
N ARG A 366 13.80 9.13 -20.67
CA ARG A 366 14.29 8.60 -21.94
C ARG A 366 14.06 9.60 -23.07
N GLY A 367 14.77 9.42 -24.20
CA GLY A 367 14.55 10.22 -25.41
C GLY A 367 14.53 11.73 -25.14
N ALA A 368 13.45 12.39 -25.55
CA ALA A 368 13.29 13.85 -25.43
C ALA A 368 13.18 14.33 -23.98
N GLU A 369 12.52 13.57 -23.10
CA GLU A 369 12.39 13.91 -21.67
C GLU A 369 13.75 13.93 -20.97
N LEU A 370 14.60 12.94 -21.25
CA LEU A 370 15.97 12.91 -20.74
C LEU A 370 16.77 14.11 -21.26
N GLU A 371 16.64 14.46 -22.55
CA GLU A 371 17.34 15.59 -23.15
C GLU A 371 16.93 16.91 -22.48
N GLN A 372 15.64 17.13 -22.29
CA GLN A 372 15.10 18.32 -21.63
C GLN A 372 15.58 18.42 -20.17
N LYS A 373 15.53 17.32 -19.43
CA LYS A 373 15.98 17.31 -18.01
C LYS A 373 17.49 17.54 -17.89
N LEU A 374 18.28 17.00 -18.82
CA LEU A 374 19.71 17.28 -18.86
C LEU A 374 20.02 18.74 -19.16
N GLU A 375 19.25 19.39 -20.04
CA GLU A 375 19.36 20.82 -20.30
C GLU A 375 19.04 21.67 -19.07
N GLU A 376 18.03 21.26 -18.28
CA GLU A 376 17.66 21.93 -17.04
C GLU A 376 18.78 21.82 -15.97
N VAL A 377 19.30 20.61 -15.71
CA VAL A 377 20.23 20.37 -14.57
C VAL A 377 21.70 20.67 -14.88
N LEU A 378 22.07 20.88 -16.16
CA LEU A 378 23.43 21.19 -16.59
C LEU A 378 23.65 22.69 -16.89
N ASN A 379 22.59 23.48 -16.92
CA ASN A 379 22.67 24.95 -17.05
C ASN A 379 22.74 25.58 -15.66
#